data_9b0e2e583d5c69200fee5f6798165f4e
#
_entry.id   9b0e2e583d5c69200fee5f6798165f4e
#
_cell.length_a   1.000
_cell.length_b   1.000
_cell.length_c   1.000
_cell.angle_alpha   90.00
_cell.angle_beta   90.00
_cell.angle_gamma   90.00
#
_symmetry.space_group_name_H-M   'P 1'
#
loop_
_entity.id
_entity.type
_entity.pdbx_description
1 polymer ?
#
loop_
_entity_poly.entity_id
_entity_poly.type
_entity_poly.pdbx_seq_one_letter_code
_entity_poly.pdbx_strand_id
1 'polypeptide(L)'
;IKNCISLLTDFLGKRPLGWYTGRNSPNTRRLVIEEGGFLYDGDSYDDDLPYWVEGKNEKEKHLVIPYTLDVNDMRFATPQGFNSGDQFFNYLKDSFDALYLEGETHPKM
;
A
#
# COMPACT_ATOMS: atom_id res chain seq x y z
N ILE A 1 14.35 -2.30 -10.02
CA ILE A 1 13.73 -3.40 -9.27
C ILE A 1 14.79 -4.42 -8.86
N LYS A 2 15.46 -5.14 -9.78
CA LYS A 2 16.41 -6.22 -9.45
C LYS A 2 17.52 -5.81 -8.49
N ASN A 3 18.18 -4.67 -8.71
CA ASN A 3 19.21 -4.17 -7.81
C ASN A 3 18.68 -3.85 -6.41
N CYS A 4 17.46 -3.31 -6.32
CA CYS A 4 16.81 -3.05 -5.04
C CYS A 4 16.50 -4.35 -4.29
N ILE A 5 16.03 -5.38 -4.99
CA ILE A 5 15.79 -6.70 -4.40
C ILE A 5 17.09 -7.28 -3.85
N SER A 6 18.18 -7.25 -4.62
CA SER A 6 19.48 -7.75 -4.18
C SER A 6 19.95 -7.05 -2.92
N LEU A 7 20.01 -5.72 -2.93
CA LEU A 7 20.44 -4.92 -1.78
C LEU A 7 19.59 -5.17 -0.53
N LEU A 8 18.27 -5.22 -0.68
CA LEU A 8 17.38 -5.49 0.45
C LEU A 8 17.52 -6.93 0.95
N THR A 9 17.70 -7.89 0.05
CA THR A 9 17.90 -9.29 0.43
C THR A 9 19.21 -9.46 1.19
N ASP A 10 20.29 -8.83 0.73
CA ASP A 10 21.60 -8.86 1.38
C ASP A 10 21.54 -8.22 2.77
N PHE A 11 20.82 -7.11 2.91
CA PHE A 11 20.69 -6.40 4.16
C PHE A 11 19.75 -7.09 5.17
N LEU A 12 18.60 -7.58 4.71
CA LEU A 12 17.55 -8.15 5.57
C LEU A 12 17.69 -9.66 5.79
N GLY A 13 18.57 -10.34 5.05
CA GLY A 13 18.70 -11.80 5.04
C GLY A 13 17.51 -12.53 4.40
N LYS A 14 16.56 -11.80 3.82
CA LYS A 14 15.39 -12.36 3.13
C LYS A 14 14.89 -11.44 2.03
N ARG A 15 14.29 -12.01 0.99
CA ARG A 15 13.70 -11.28 -0.11
C ARG A 15 12.50 -10.44 0.36
N PRO A 16 12.36 -9.19 -0.12
CA PRO A 16 11.13 -8.42 0.08
C PRO A 16 9.95 -9.07 -0.66
N LEU A 17 8.79 -9.11 0.01
CA LEU A 17 7.58 -9.75 -0.50
C LEU A 17 6.61 -8.76 -1.15
N GLY A 18 6.72 -7.49 -0.87
CA GLY A 18 5.88 -6.44 -1.41
C GLY A 18 6.68 -5.34 -2.08
N TRP A 19 6.01 -4.57 -2.91
CA TRP A 19 6.57 -3.42 -3.61
C TRP A 19 5.74 -2.17 -3.37
N TYR A 20 6.40 -1.05 -3.12
CA TYR A 20 5.81 0.27 -3.08
C TYR A 20 6.81 1.31 -3.59
N THR A 21 6.42 2.09 -4.58
CA THR A 21 7.26 3.12 -5.18
C THR A 21 6.95 4.52 -4.63
N GLY A 22 5.68 4.81 -4.33
CA GLY A 22 5.20 6.13 -3.92
C GLY A 22 5.12 7.15 -5.06
N ARG A 23 5.79 6.90 -6.16
CA ARG A 23 5.75 7.66 -7.42
C ARG A 23 5.87 6.71 -8.58
N ASN A 24 4.86 5.89 -8.75
CA ASN A 24 4.80 4.90 -9.79
C ASN A 24 4.69 5.52 -11.20
N SER A 25 5.13 4.79 -12.18
CA SER A 25 4.91 5.07 -13.60
C SER A 25 3.86 4.10 -14.17
N PRO A 26 3.30 4.37 -15.37
CA PRO A 26 2.39 3.43 -16.03
C PRO A 26 2.98 2.02 -16.23
N ASN A 27 4.30 1.89 -16.18
CA ASN A 27 5.00 0.61 -16.34
C ASN A 27 5.34 -0.09 -15.02
N THR A 28 5.21 0.58 -13.88
CA THR A 28 5.71 0.05 -12.59
C THR A 28 5.07 -1.28 -12.25
N ARG A 29 3.74 -1.37 -12.21
CA ARG A 29 3.03 -2.61 -11.88
C ARG A 29 3.35 -3.74 -12.85
N ARG A 30 3.37 -3.47 -14.16
CA ARG A 30 3.77 -4.47 -15.16
C ARG A 30 5.17 -5.04 -14.86
N LEU A 31 6.15 -4.19 -14.56
CA LEU A 31 7.52 -4.61 -14.25
C LEU A 31 7.63 -5.38 -12.93
N VAL A 32 6.81 -5.05 -11.94
CA VAL A 32 6.72 -5.76 -10.66
C VAL A 32 6.15 -7.18 -10.89
N ILE A 33 5.09 -7.26 -11.66
CA ILE A 33 4.44 -8.54 -12.02
C ILE A 33 5.39 -9.42 -12.87
N GLU A 34 6.04 -8.83 -13.88
CA GLU A 34 6.99 -9.54 -14.75
C GLU A 34 8.19 -10.09 -13.98
N GLU A 35 8.63 -9.42 -12.94
CA GLU A 35 9.69 -9.89 -12.08
C GLU A 35 9.28 -11.17 -11.33
N GLY A 36 8.03 -11.29 -10.90
CA GLY A 36 7.39 -12.54 -10.51
C GLY A 36 7.62 -13.01 -9.08
N GLY A 37 8.38 -12.27 -8.27
CA GLY A 37 8.69 -12.67 -6.89
C GLY A 37 8.02 -11.83 -5.81
N PHE A 38 7.18 -10.87 -6.20
CA PHE A 38 6.38 -10.08 -5.27
C PHE A 38 4.98 -10.68 -5.11
N LEU A 39 4.49 -10.71 -3.89
CA LEU A 39 3.14 -11.16 -3.58
C LEU A 39 2.10 -10.05 -3.81
N TYR A 40 2.51 -8.80 -3.63
CA TYR A 40 1.64 -7.63 -3.78
C TYR A 40 2.41 -6.37 -4.14
N ASP A 41 1.70 -5.36 -4.62
CA ASP A 41 2.14 -3.97 -4.65
C ASP A 41 1.15 -3.04 -3.95
N GLY A 42 1.66 -1.90 -3.46
CA GLY A 42 0.88 -0.86 -2.80
C GLY A 42 0.73 0.41 -3.64
N ASP A 43 1.10 0.39 -4.92
CA ASP A 43 1.11 1.57 -5.79
C ASP A 43 -0.28 1.85 -6.41
N SER A 44 -1.32 1.92 -5.58
CA SER A 44 -2.67 2.29 -5.96
C SER A 44 -3.32 3.15 -4.89
N TYR A 45 -4.20 4.06 -5.33
CA TYR A 45 -4.93 5.01 -4.49
C TYR A 45 -6.42 5.06 -4.87
N ASP A 46 -6.90 4.03 -5.56
CA ASP A 46 -8.18 4.01 -6.26
C ASP A 46 -9.26 3.17 -5.57
N ASP A 47 -8.93 2.51 -4.47
CA ASP A 47 -9.86 1.68 -3.71
C ASP A 47 -9.52 1.69 -2.21
N ASP A 48 -10.48 1.27 -1.39
CA ASP A 48 -10.33 1.11 0.07
C ASP A 48 -10.03 -0.33 0.48
N LEU A 49 -10.13 -1.27 -0.46
CA LEU A 49 -9.91 -2.69 -0.19
C LEU A 49 -8.87 -3.29 -1.13
N PRO A 50 -8.14 -4.33 -0.67
CA PRO A 50 -7.27 -5.10 -1.55
C PRO A 50 -8.07 -5.77 -2.68
N TYR A 51 -7.49 -5.79 -3.88
CA TYR A 51 -8.10 -6.43 -5.05
C TYR A 51 -7.07 -7.15 -5.90
N TRP A 52 -7.56 -8.07 -6.72
CA TRP A 52 -6.73 -8.86 -7.61
C TRP A 52 -6.73 -8.28 -9.01
N VAL A 53 -5.55 -8.19 -9.60
CA VAL A 53 -5.35 -7.89 -11.01
C VAL A 53 -4.76 -9.11 -11.74
N GLU A 54 -4.77 -9.08 -13.05
CA GLU A 54 -4.11 -10.10 -13.85
C GLU A 54 -2.61 -10.12 -13.56
N GLY A 55 -2.06 -11.31 -13.36
CA GLY A 55 -0.65 -11.55 -13.13
C GLY A 55 0.12 -11.66 -14.44
N LYS A 56 1.20 -12.45 -14.42
CA LYS A 56 2.06 -12.65 -15.58
C LYS A 56 1.38 -13.42 -16.73
N ASN A 57 0.36 -14.18 -16.40
CA ASN A 57 -0.49 -14.91 -17.36
C ASN A 57 -1.91 -15.01 -16.80
N GLU A 58 -2.87 -15.46 -17.61
CA GLU A 58 -4.29 -15.54 -17.25
C GLU A 58 -4.61 -16.37 -15.99
N LYS A 59 -3.73 -17.29 -15.62
CA LYS A 59 -3.91 -18.18 -14.46
C LYS A 59 -3.34 -17.60 -13.18
N GLU A 60 -2.48 -16.62 -13.29
CA GLU A 60 -1.84 -15.96 -12.15
C GLU A 60 -2.60 -14.69 -11.80
N LYS A 61 -2.63 -14.37 -10.50
CA LYS A 61 -3.17 -13.13 -9.99
C LYS A 61 -2.12 -12.41 -9.17
N HIS A 62 -2.15 -11.09 -9.23
CA HIS A 62 -1.30 -10.23 -8.42
C HIS A 62 -2.17 -9.40 -7.49
N LEU A 63 -1.81 -9.34 -6.21
CA LEU A 63 -2.56 -8.60 -5.21
C LEU A 63 -2.16 -7.13 -5.24
N VAL A 64 -3.14 -6.25 -5.29
CA VAL A 64 -2.98 -4.81 -5.06
C VAL A 64 -3.56 -4.49 -3.70
N ILE A 65 -2.76 -3.84 -2.85
CA ILE A 65 -3.18 -3.32 -1.56
C ILE A 65 -3.14 -1.80 -1.66
N PRO A 66 -4.30 -1.13 -1.83
CA PRO A 66 -4.34 0.32 -1.99
C PRO A 66 -3.74 1.06 -0.80
N TYR A 67 -3.19 2.23 -1.07
CA TYR A 67 -2.58 3.10 -0.08
C TYR A 67 -3.43 4.35 0.12
N THR A 68 -3.79 4.66 1.35
CA THR A 68 -4.59 5.85 1.64
C THR A 68 -3.73 7.10 1.81
N LEU A 69 -4.24 8.23 1.32
CA LEU A 69 -3.72 9.57 1.59
C LEU A 69 -4.52 10.29 2.67
N ASP A 70 -5.62 9.70 3.15
CA ASP A 70 -6.48 10.33 4.14
C ASP A 70 -5.91 10.19 5.56
N VAL A 71 -5.76 8.97 6.04
CA VAL A 71 -5.13 8.68 7.34
C VAL A 71 -3.62 8.57 7.13
N ASN A 72 -2.95 9.69 6.95
CA ASN A 72 -1.55 9.73 6.51
C ASN A 72 -0.78 10.86 7.22
N ASP A 73 0.42 10.57 7.67
CA ASP A 73 1.31 11.52 8.32
C ASP A 73 1.82 12.64 7.39
N MET A 74 1.72 12.44 6.08
CA MET A 74 2.01 13.50 5.09
C MET A 74 1.17 14.76 5.34
N ARG A 75 0.01 14.65 5.98
CA ARG A 75 -0.85 15.79 6.32
C ARG A 75 -0.21 16.77 7.33
N PHE A 76 0.86 16.40 8.03
CA PHE A 76 1.65 17.36 8.78
C PHE A 76 2.36 18.41 7.91
N ALA A 77 2.63 18.05 6.65
CA ALA A 77 3.30 18.93 5.69
C ALA A 77 2.34 19.67 4.75
N THR A 78 1.03 19.53 4.93
CA THR A 78 0.03 20.17 4.06
C THR A 78 -0.68 21.31 4.75
N PRO A 79 -1.15 22.36 4.03
CA PRO A 79 -2.07 23.37 4.58
C PRO A 79 -3.31 22.67 5.16
N GLN A 80 -3.79 23.15 6.33
CA GLN A 80 -4.92 22.57 7.04
C GLN A 80 -4.72 21.10 7.48
N GLY A 81 -3.48 20.66 7.56
CA GLY A 81 -3.12 19.35 8.08
C GLY A 81 -2.98 19.33 9.59
N PHE A 82 -2.30 18.31 10.11
CA PHE A 82 -2.08 18.16 11.56
C PHE A 82 -1.00 19.10 12.07
N ASN A 83 -1.23 19.68 13.26
CA ASN A 83 -0.29 20.57 13.94
C ASN A 83 0.32 19.94 15.21
N SER A 84 -0.20 18.80 15.64
CA SER A 84 0.33 18.05 16.81
C SER A 84 0.11 16.55 16.66
N GLY A 85 0.89 15.77 17.40
CA GLY A 85 0.73 14.32 17.46
C GLY A 85 -0.65 13.91 17.98
N ASP A 86 -1.20 14.66 18.94
CA ASP A 86 -2.54 14.37 19.49
C ASP A 86 -3.65 14.52 18.46
N GLN A 87 -3.55 15.52 17.56
CA GLN A 87 -4.51 15.65 16.47
C GLN A 87 -4.44 14.46 15.52
N PHE A 88 -3.25 14.02 15.17
CA PHE A 88 -3.07 12.84 14.31
C PHE A 88 -3.58 11.58 15.00
N PHE A 89 -3.23 11.36 16.27
CA PHE A 89 -3.68 10.22 17.04
C PHE A 89 -5.21 10.14 17.12
N ASN A 90 -5.86 11.26 17.47
CA ASN A 90 -7.33 11.30 17.56
C ASN A 90 -7.99 11.02 16.20
N TYR A 91 -7.47 11.61 15.13
CA TYR A 91 -7.98 11.38 13.78
C TYR A 91 -7.84 9.90 13.38
N LEU A 92 -6.68 9.31 13.64
CA LEU A 92 -6.40 7.90 13.34
C LEU A 92 -7.29 6.96 14.15
N LYS A 93 -7.45 7.25 15.46
CA LYS A 93 -8.32 6.50 16.35
C LYS A 93 -9.79 6.57 15.90
N ASP A 94 -10.31 7.76 15.62
CA ASP A 94 -11.69 7.94 15.19
C ASP A 94 -11.97 7.26 13.85
N SER A 95 -11.01 7.32 12.92
CA SER A 95 -11.07 6.59 11.65
C SER A 95 -11.11 5.08 11.86
N PHE A 96 -10.25 4.57 12.74
CA PHE A 96 -10.24 3.14 13.09
C PHE A 96 -11.56 2.70 13.72
N ASP A 97 -12.08 3.46 14.70
CA ASP A 97 -13.33 3.13 15.38
C ASP A 97 -14.51 3.11 14.40
N ALA A 98 -14.56 4.07 13.47
CA ALA A 98 -15.59 4.10 12.42
C ALA A 98 -15.51 2.88 11.50
N LEU A 99 -14.32 2.59 10.96
CA LEU A 99 -14.10 1.42 10.09
C LEU A 99 -14.35 0.10 10.81
N TYR A 100 -14.00 0.01 12.10
CA TYR A 100 -14.24 -1.18 12.91
C TYR A 100 -15.75 -1.46 13.06
N LEU A 101 -16.56 -0.43 13.34
CA LEU A 101 -18.01 -0.56 13.42
C LEU A 101 -18.64 -0.92 12.06
N GLU A 102 -18.21 -0.28 10.99
CA GLU A 102 -18.67 -0.61 9.64
C GLU A 102 -18.25 -2.02 9.20
N GLY A 103 -17.13 -2.51 9.72
CA GLY A 103 -16.59 -3.85 9.48
C GLY A 103 -17.48 -4.99 9.93
N GLU A 104 -18.46 -4.75 10.83
CA GLU A 104 -19.46 -5.74 11.23
C GLU A 104 -20.37 -6.15 10.06
N THR A 105 -20.54 -5.29 9.08
CA THR A 105 -21.45 -5.52 7.95
C THR A 105 -20.76 -5.57 6.59
N HIS A 106 -19.64 -4.87 6.43
CA HIS A 106 -18.89 -4.77 5.19
C HIS A 106 -17.38 -4.82 5.47
N PRO A 107 -16.60 -5.55 4.66
CA PRO A 107 -15.13 -5.56 4.80
C PRO A 107 -14.54 -4.15 4.81
N LYS A 108 -13.57 -3.92 5.67
CA LYS A 108 -12.83 -2.65 5.79
C LYS A 108 -11.33 -2.92 5.98
N MET A 109 -10.52 -1.97 5.54
CA MET A 109 -9.07 -2.02 5.69
C MET A 109 -8.54 -0.66 6.18
#